data_9f05697c9c390436f6039380f209ebb6
#
_entry.id   9f05697c9c390436f6039380f209ebb6
#
_cell.length_a   1.000
_cell.length_b   1.000
_cell.length_c   1.000
_cell.angle_alpha   90.00
_cell.angle_beta   90.00
_cell.angle_gamma   90.00
#
_symmetry.space_group_name_H-M   'P 1'
#
loop_
_entity.id
_entity.type
_entity.pdbx_description
1 polymer ?
#
loop_
_entity_poly.entity_id
_entity_poly.type
_entity_poly.pdbx_seq_one_letter_code
_entity_poly.pdbx_strand_id
1 'polypeptide(L)'
;MSELMQKQVNTFLMPKDSAEAFTIAEGLAKSSMVPKQFINKPMDIVVCMAMGAELGFQPLQSLQNIAVINGRPSVWGDAFRALIMSAPDLVGFREWFDEQGAAHCFISRKLASGAVIETTQSFSQQDAKTAGLWGKQGPWTQYPRRMMQWRALGFAGRDIYADRLRGIWIDHEARDMPEEKDVTPQQTAQQAGQTDTLSQVLGGELMEERAPDDLFFNQASKAISDCKNLDELAEVSNLINEGKSELTDNQNEQLREQWKAKKEWVLSGANLETDDVPFE
;
A
#
# COMPACT_ATOMS: atom_id res chain seq x y z
N MET A 1 -44.20 -8.01 18.55
CA MET A 1 -43.01 -8.05 19.40
C MET A 1 -41.88 -8.58 18.56
N SER A 2 -41.16 -7.66 17.94
CA SER A 2 -39.90 -7.94 17.27
C SER A 2 -38.93 -6.89 17.79
N GLU A 3 -38.37 -7.17 18.98
CA GLU A 3 -37.20 -6.46 19.45
C GLU A 3 -36.03 -6.78 18.48
N LEU A 4 -35.70 -5.77 17.76
CA LEU A 4 -34.48 -5.71 16.97
C LEU A 4 -33.32 -6.18 17.85
N MET A 5 -32.78 -7.37 17.58
CA MET A 5 -31.48 -7.75 18.08
C MET A 5 -30.51 -6.66 17.63
N GLN A 6 -30.29 -5.66 18.49
CA GLN A 6 -29.17 -4.76 18.37
C GLN A 6 -27.92 -5.64 18.34
N LYS A 7 -27.34 -5.78 17.15
CA LYS A 7 -26.04 -6.39 16.98
C LYS A 7 -25.09 -5.65 17.92
N GLN A 8 -24.74 -6.25 19.05
CA GLN A 8 -23.78 -5.65 19.97
C GLN A 8 -22.49 -5.44 19.17
N VAL A 9 -22.25 -4.20 18.81
CA VAL A 9 -20.99 -3.81 18.21
C VAL A 9 -19.94 -4.02 19.29
N ASN A 10 -19.01 -4.92 19.05
CA ASN A 10 -17.89 -5.13 19.96
C ASN A 10 -17.00 -3.87 19.91
N THR A 11 -17.11 -3.03 20.94
CA THR A 11 -16.40 -1.75 21.03
C THR A 11 -15.01 -1.87 21.66
N PHE A 12 -14.55 -3.10 21.94
CA PHE A 12 -13.33 -3.32 22.72
C PHE A 12 -12.07 -2.67 22.12
N LEU A 13 -11.96 -2.56 20.80
CA LEU A 13 -10.84 -1.91 20.10
C LEU A 13 -11.31 -0.83 19.11
N MET A 14 -12.53 -0.33 19.26
CA MET A 14 -13.05 0.74 18.39
C MET A 14 -12.53 2.09 18.89
N PRO A 15 -11.65 2.78 18.16
CA PRO A 15 -11.17 4.09 18.56
C PRO A 15 -12.31 5.12 18.48
N LYS A 16 -12.36 6.04 19.45
CA LYS A 16 -13.33 7.14 19.49
C LYS A 16 -12.85 8.34 18.67
N ASP A 17 -11.54 8.49 18.59
CA ASP A 17 -10.89 9.57 17.87
C ASP A 17 -9.54 9.11 17.31
N SER A 18 -8.86 10.01 16.61
CA SER A 18 -7.56 9.72 15.99
C SER A 18 -6.45 9.43 17.01
N ALA A 19 -6.46 10.09 18.17
CA ALA A 19 -5.45 9.87 19.20
C ALA A 19 -5.59 8.47 19.82
N GLU A 20 -6.82 8.04 20.10
CA GLU A 20 -7.07 6.67 20.56
C GLU A 20 -6.72 5.64 19.50
N ALA A 21 -6.98 5.94 18.21
CA ALA A 21 -6.59 5.08 17.10
C ALA A 21 -5.06 4.86 17.04
N PHE A 22 -4.27 5.92 17.22
CA PHE A 22 -2.82 5.83 17.31
C PHE A 22 -2.35 5.03 18.52
N THR A 23 -2.93 5.25 19.70
CA THR A 23 -2.58 4.52 20.92
C THR A 23 -2.84 3.02 20.75
N ILE A 24 -3.99 2.65 20.17
CA ILE A 24 -4.32 1.25 19.85
C ILE A 24 -3.32 0.68 18.84
N ALA A 25 -3.01 1.43 17.80
CA ALA A 25 -2.09 1.01 16.74
C ALA A 25 -0.66 0.78 17.26
N GLU A 26 -0.16 1.64 18.15
CA GLU A 26 1.14 1.45 18.82
C GLU A 26 1.18 0.16 19.67
N GLY A 27 0.10 -0.14 20.37
CA GLY A 27 -0.03 -1.38 21.12
C GLY A 27 -0.05 -2.60 20.20
N LEU A 28 -0.83 -2.54 19.11
CA LEU A 28 -0.95 -3.62 18.13
C LEU A 28 0.37 -3.85 17.37
N ALA A 29 1.10 -2.79 17.03
CA ALA A 29 2.38 -2.88 16.31
C ALA A 29 3.46 -3.67 17.09
N LYS A 30 3.33 -3.74 18.40
CA LYS A 30 4.23 -4.51 19.29
C LYS A 30 3.78 -5.96 19.50
N SER A 31 2.59 -6.32 19.02
CA SER A 31 2.00 -7.64 19.23
C SER A 31 2.44 -8.64 18.17
N SER A 32 2.86 -9.83 18.58
CA SER A 32 3.15 -10.95 17.67
C SER A 32 1.90 -11.56 17.03
N MET A 33 0.69 -11.16 17.47
CA MET A 33 -0.59 -11.63 16.92
C MET A 33 -1.05 -10.87 15.67
N VAL A 34 -0.43 -9.73 15.35
CA VAL A 34 -0.72 -9.02 14.11
C VAL A 34 0.11 -9.57 12.95
N PRO A 35 -0.38 -9.48 11.70
CA PRO A 35 0.40 -9.88 10.54
C PRO A 35 1.77 -9.18 10.51
N LYS A 36 2.80 -9.90 10.07
CA LYS A 36 4.20 -9.42 10.10
C LYS A 36 4.40 -8.07 9.41
N GLN A 37 3.61 -7.77 8.39
CA GLN A 37 3.67 -6.49 7.66
C GLN A 37 3.36 -5.26 8.52
N PHE A 38 2.71 -5.42 9.67
CA PHE A 38 2.32 -4.34 10.58
C PHE A 38 3.20 -4.24 11.84
N ILE A 39 4.16 -5.16 12.02
CA ILE A 39 5.08 -5.11 13.18
C ILE A 39 5.93 -3.85 13.10
N ASN A 40 5.96 -3.07 14.18
CA ASN A 40 6.63 -1.77 14.30
C ASN A 40 6.15 -0.70 13.30
N LYS A 41 4.93 -0.83 12.78
CA LYS A 41 4.35 0.12 11.82
C LYS A 41 2.98 0.63 12.26
N PRO A 42 2.90 1.45 13.30
CA PRO A 42 1.62 1.93 13.83
C PRO A 42 0.81 2.75 12.80
N MET A 43 1.47 3.55 11.95
CA MET A 43 0.78 4.30 10.90
C MET A 43 0.07 3.38 9.89
N ASP A 44 0.73 2.32 9.43
CA ASP A 44 0.12 1.36 8.50
C ASP A 44 -1.11 0.70 9.15
N ILE A 45 -1.06 0.46 10.46
CA ILE A 45 -2.20 -0.07 11.23
C ILE A 45 -3.36 0.93 11.24
N VAL A 46 -3.11 2.22 11.53
CA VAL A 46 -4.16 3.27 11.54
C VAL A 46 -4.82 3.35 10.17
N VAL A 47 -4.03 3.44 9.10
CA VAL A 47 -4.54 3.50 7.72
C VAL A 47 -5.35 2.26 7.38
N CYS A 48 -4.86 1.07 7.71
CA CYS A 48 -5.56 -0.18 7.47
C CYS A 48 -6.89 -0.26 8.25
N MET A 49 -6.92 0.20 9.50
CA MET A 49 -8.16 0.27 10.29
C MET A 49 -9.16 1.25 9.68
N ALA A 50 -8.70 2.41 9.21
CA ALA A 50 -9.56 3.39 8.55
C ALA A 50 -10.18 2.83 7.26
N MET A 51 -9.37 2.22 6.39
CA MET A 51 -9.86 1.55 5.18
C MET A 51 -10.86 0.44 5.49
N GLY A 52 -10.57 -0.35 6.52
CA GLY A 52 -11.47 -1.42 6.95
C GLY A 52 -12.79 -0.90 7.49
N ALA A 53 -12.78 0.20 8.23
CA ALA A 53 -13.98 0.85 8.74
C ALA A 53 -14.91 1.31 7.60
N GLU A 54 -14.35 1.84 6.50
CA GLU A 54 -15.10 2.19 5.29
C GLU A 54 -15.79 0.98 4.64
N LEU A 55 -15.20 -0.21 4.78
CA LEU A 55 -15.77 -1.48 4.29
C LEU A 55 -16.67 -2.16 5.32
N GLY A 56 -16.74 -1.64 6.55
CA GLY A 56 -17.51 -2.21 7.65
C GLY A 56 -16.80 -3.31 8.44
N PHE A 57 -15.48 -3.41 8.33
CA PHE A 57 -14.66 -4.29 9.16
C PHE A 57 -14.39 -3.69 10.54
N GLN A 58 -14.25 -4.55 11.53
CA GLN A 58 -13.70 -4.20 12.84
C GLN A 58 -12.16 -4.03 12.73
N PRO A 59 -11.51 -3.32 13.67
CA PRO A 59 -10.08 -3.04 13.60
C PRO A 59 -9.20 -4.27 13.35
N LEU A 60 -9.37 -5.34 14.12
CA LEU A 60 -8.60 -6.58 13.93
C LEU A 60 -8.94 -7.30 12.62
N GLN A 61 -10.20 -7.24 12.19
CA GLN A 61 -10.60 -7.80 10.90
C GLN A 61 -9.94 -7.05 9.74
N SER A 62 -9.78 -5.73 9.86
CA SER A 62 -9.06 -4.91 8.89
C SER A 62 -7.63 -5.41 8.71
N LEU A 63 -6.89 -5.57 9.80
CA LEU A 63 -5.49 -6.03 9.77
C LEU A 63 -5.33 -7.44 9.18
N GLN A 64 -6.33 -8.32 9.40
CA GLN A 64 -6.29 -9.70 8.92
C GLN A 64 -6.73 -9.83 7.46
N ASN A 65 -7.58 -8.93 6.98
CA ASN A 65 -8.26 -9.07 5.70
C ASN A 65 -7.83 -8.07 4.62
N ILE A 66 -7.09 -7.02 4.99
CA ILE A 66 -6.60 -6.02 4.04
C ILE A 66 -5.09 -6.14 3.88
N ALA A 67 -4.63 -6.14 2.64
CA ALA A 67 -3.22 -6.09 2.27
C ALA A 67 -3.03 -5.14 1.09
N VAL A 68 -1.85 -4.52 1.01
CA VAL A 68 -1.45 -3.75 -0.18
C VAL A 68 -0.69 -4.69 -1.11
N ILE A 69 -1.22 -4.89 -2.31
CA ILE A 69 -0.65 -5.77 -3.33
C ILE A 69 -0.45 -4.96 -4.60
N ASN A 70 0.78 -4.92 -5.12
CA ASN A 70 1.15 -4.13 -6.29
C ASN A 70 0.71 -2.65 -6.17
N GLY A 71 0.90 -2.04 -4.97
CA GLY A 71 0.51 -0.67 -4.69
C GLY A 71 -0.99 -0.44 -4.43
N ARG A 72 -1.83 -1.49 -4.54
CA ARG A 72 -3.29 -1.38 -4.40
C ARG A 72 -3.81 -2.03 -3.14
N PRO A 73 -4.67 -1.35 -2.38
CA PRO A 73 -5.42 -1.99 -1.30
C PRO A 73 -6.29 -3.12 -1.84
N SER A 74 -6.19 -4.28 -1.21
CA SER A 74 -6.89 -5.49 -1.63
C SER A 74 -7.38 -6.26 -0.41
N VAL A 75 -8.45 -7.01 -0.58
CA VAL A 75 -8.98 -7.90 0.48
C VAL A 75 -8.80 -9.36 0.08
N TRP A 76 -8.61 -10.22 1.08
CA TRP A 76 -8.62 -11.66 0.85
C TRP A 76 -9.97 -12.12 0.29
N GLY A 77 -9.96 -13.11 -0.60
CA GLY A 77 -11.16 -13.58 -1.27
C GLY A 77 -12.31 -13.95 -0.33
N ASP A 78 -12.02 -14.58 0.81
CA ASP A 78 -13.06 -14.94 1.80
C ASP A 78 -13.65 -13.69 2.48
N ALA A 79 -12.85 -12.64 2.70
CA ALA A 79 -13.34 -11.36 3.21
C ALA A 79 -14.23 -10.64 2.18
N PHE A 80 -13.86 -10.68 0.90
CA PHE A 80 -14.69 -10.13 -0.18
C PHE A 80 -16.06 -10.83 -0.22
N ARG A 81 -16.09 -12.16 -0.14
CA ARG A 81 -17.32 -12.94 -0.06
C ARG A 81 -18.13 -12.57 1.19
N ALA A 82 -17.48 -12.43 2.34
CA ALA A 82 -18.13 -12.07 3.59
C ALA A 82 -18.78 -10.68 3.53
N LEU A 83 -18.15 -9.69 2.87
CA LEU A 83 -18.72 -8.36 2.63
C LEU A 83 -20.04 -8.45 1.84
N ILE A 84 -20.07 -9.28 0.79
CA ILE A 84 -21.29 -9.51 0.00
C ILE A 84 -22.35 -10.23 0.82
N MET A 85 -22.00 -11.34 1.46
CA MET A 85 -22.95 -12.17 2.20
C MET A 85 -23.49 -11.49 3.46
N SER A 86 -22.77 -10.54 4.03
CA SER A 86 -23.24 -9.75 5.18
C SER A 86 -24.09 -8.53 4.78
N ALA A 87 -24.30 -8.30 3.49
CA ALA A 87 -25.10 -7.18 3.03
C ALA A 87 -26.57 -7.35 3.43
N PRO A 88 -27.19 -6.36 4.11
CA PRO A 88 -28.57 -6.47 4.61
C PRO A 88 -29.60 -6.52 3.49
N ASP A 89 -29.24 -6.10 2.31
CA ASP A 89 -30.06 -6.03 1.09
C ASP A 89 -29.83 -7.22 0.14
N LEU A 90 -29.02 -8.21 0.55
CA LEU A 90 -28.79 -9.43 -0.22
C LEU A 90 -30.08 -10.27 -0.26
N VAL A 91 -30.52 -10.61 -1.47
CA VAL A 91 -31.70 -11.43 -1.70
C VAL A 91 -31.29 -12.86 -2.06
N GLY A 92 -30.29 -13.03 -2.92
CA GLY A 92 -29.83 -14.32 -3.36
C GLY A 92 -28.33 -14.35 -3.66
N PHE A 93 -27.70 -15.47 -3.34
CA PHE A 93 -26.30 -15.74 -3.63
C PHE A 93 -26.12 -17.21 -3.99
N ARG A 94 -25.51 -17.51 -5.12
CA ARG A 94 -25.21 -18.87 -5.56
C ARG A 94 -23.95 -18.92 -6.39
N GLU A 95 -23.10 -19.91 -6.13
CA GLU A 95 -21.93 -20.26 -6.93
C GLU A 95 -22.05 -21.72 -7.38
N TRP A 96 -21.68 -22.00 -8.62
CA TRP A 96 -21.68 -23.34 -9.18
C TRP A 96 -20.70 -23.46 -10.34
N PHE A 97 -20.47 -24.69 -10.77
CA PHE A 97 -19.77 -24.99 -12.02
C PHE A 97 -20.78 -25.62 -12.98
N ASP A 98 -20.71 -25.24 -14.25
CA ASP A 98 -21.49 -25.89 -15.29
C ASP A 98 -20.85 -27.23 -15.75
N GLU A 99 -21.49 -27.89 -16.70
CA GLU A 99 -21.01 -29.15 -17.27
C GLU A 99 -19.68 -28.99 -18.03
N GLN A 100 -19.39 -27.81 -18.54
CA GLN A 100 -18.16 -27.43 -19.24
C GLN A 100 -17.04 -27.07 -18.27
N GLY A 101 -17.33 -26.95 -16.97
CA GLY A 101 -16.40 -26.63 -15.90
C GLY A 101 -16.14 -25.14 -15.74
N ALA A 102 -16.94 -24.26 -16.32
CA ALA A 102 -16.89 -22.84 -16.05
C ALA A 102 -17.50 -22.52 -14.66
N ALA A 103 -16.88 -21.62 -13.93
CA ALA A 103 -17.38 -21.13 -12.65
C ALA A 103 -18.43 -20.04 -12.91
N HIS A 104 -19.53 -20.10 -12.18
CA HIS A 104 -20.59 -19.11 -12.21
C HIS A 104 -20.83 -18.53 -10.82
N CYS A 105 -21.20 -17.25 -10.77
CA CYS A 105 -21.65 -16.59 -9.55
C CYS A 105 -22.90 -15.76 -9.85
N PHE A 106 -23.99 -16.08 -9.16
CA PHE A 106 -25.24 -15.32 -9.16
C PHE A 106 -25.35 -14.51 -7.88
N ILE A 107 -25.69 -13.24 -8.02
CA ILE A 107 -25.98 -12.35 -6.91
C ILE A 107 -27.24 -11.53 -7.23
N SER A 108 -28.15 -11.42 -6.26
CA SER A 108 -29.29 -10.51 -6.35
C SER A 108 -29.42 -9.69 -5.07
N ARG A 109 -29.77 -8.41 -5.22
CA ARG A 109 -29.97 -7.48 -4.09
C ARG A 109 -31.25 -6.64 -4.28
N LYS A 110 -31.80 -6.19 -3.17
CA LYS A 110 -32.98 -5.31 -3.15
C LYS A 110 -32.50 -3.86 -2.98
N LEU A 111 -32.84 -3.00 -3.92
CA LEU A 111 -32.56 -1.56 -3.85
C LEU A 111 -33.48 -0.86 -2.87
N ALA A 112 -33.12 0.35 -2.45
CA ALA A 112 -33.94 1.21 -1.61
C ALA A 112 -35.32 1.53 -2.23
N SER A 113 -35.40 1.54 -3.56
CA SER A 113 -36.67 1.67 -4.31
C SER A 113 -37.61 0.47 -4.18
N GLY A 114 -37.14 -0.64 -3.61
CA GLY A 114 -37.85 -1.91 -3.54
C GLY A 114 -37.60 -2.83 -4.76
N ALA A 115 -37.00 -2.35 -5.81
CA ALA A 115 -36.63 -3.15 -6.97
C ALA A 115 -35.52 -4.16 -6.63
N VAL A 116 -35.58 -5.35 -7.21
CA VAL A 116 -34.52 -6.36 -7.12
C VAL A 116 -33.70 -6.29 -8.39
N ILE A 117 -32.40 -6.13 -8.26
CA ILE A 117 -31.43 -6.26 -9.34
C ILE A 117 -30.63 -7.53 -9.16
N GLU A 118 -30.21 -8.14 -10.26
CA GLU A 118 -29.47 -9.40 -10.24
C GLU A 118 -28.43 -9.43 -11.34
N THR A 119 -27.37 -10.22 -11.13
CA THR A 119 -26.37 -10.52 -12.14
C THR A 119 -25.93 -11.97 -12.03
N THR A 120 -25.52 -12.53 -13.14
CA THR A 120 -24.79 -13.80 -13.19
C THR A 120 -23.55 -13.59 -14.00
N GLN A 121 -22.39 -13.79 -13.35
CA GLN A 121 -21.10 -13.74 -14.02
C GLN A 121 -20.47 -15.12 -14.09
N SER A 122 -19.70 -15.36 -15.13
CA SER A 122 -18.98 -16.62 -15.32
C SER A 122 -17.52 -16.39 -15.64
N PHE A 123 -16.72 -17.42 -15.36
CA PHE A 123 -15.31 -17.42 -15.73
C PHE A 123 -14.89 -18.86 -16.07
N SER A 124 -14.48 -19.06 -17.31
CA SER A 124 -14.11 -20.37 -17.84
C SER A 124 -12.60 -20.57 -17.93
N GLN A 125 -12.18 -21.80 -18.23
CA GLN A 125 -10.79 -22.09 -18.57
C GLN A 125 -10.31 -21.30 -19.79
N GLN A 126 -11.21 -21.07 -20.77
CA GLN A 126 -10.87 -20.31 -21.98
C GLN A 126 -10.61 -18.83 -21.61
N ASP A 127 -11.42 -18.24 -20.72
CA ASP A 127 -11.19 -16.89 -20.21
C ASP A 127 -9.85 -16.78 -19.50
N ALA A 128 -9.51 -17.77 -18.67
CA ALA A 128 -8.23 -17.84 -18.01
C ALA A 128 -7.04 -17.93 -18.98
N LYS A 129 -7.19 -18.67 -20.09
CA LYS A 129 -6.17 -18.74 -21.16
C LYS A 129 -6.03 -17.39 -21.87
N THR A 130 -7.14 -16.77 -22.23
CA THR A 130 -7.17 -15.47 -22.91
C THR A 130 -6.54 -14.38 -22.04
N ALA A 131 -6.78 -14.44 -20.73
CA ALA A 131 -6.18 -13.52 -19.75
C ALA A 131 -4.70 -13.85 -19.38
N GLY A 132 -4.10 -14.89 -19.96
CA GLY A 132 -2.73 -15.31 -19.65
C GLY A 132 -2.54 -15.89 -18.24
N LEU A 133 -3.62 -16.33 -17.59
CA LEU A 133 -3.62 -16.81 -16.23
C LEU A 133 -3.48 -18.35 -16.13
N TRP A 134 -4.00 -19.06 -17.12
CA TRP A 134 -4.00 -20.52 -17.13
C TRP A 134 -2.58 -21.06 -17.19
N GLY A 135 -2.20 -21.85 -16.19
CA GLY A 135 -0.84 -22.41 -16.09
C GLY A 135 0.17 -21.48 -15.44
N LYS A 136 -0.21 -20.26 -15.05
CA LYS A 136 0.66 -19.39 -14.25
C LYS A 136 1.04 -20.09 -12.95
N GLN A 137 2.33 -20.09 -12.60
CA GLN A 137 2.82 -20.72 -11.37
C GLN A 137 2.08 -20.20 -10.13
N GLY A 138 1.80 -21.10 -9.20
CA GLY A 138 1.10 -20.79 -7.96
C GLY A 138 -0.36 -21.24 -7.95
N PRO A 139 -1.31 -20.42 -7.46
CA PRO A 139 -2.70 -20.85 -7.28
C PRO A 139 -3.40 -21.29 -8.58
N TRP A 140 -3.03 -20.73 -9.73
CA TRP A 140 -3.60 -21.11 -11.03
C TRP A 140 -3.21 -22.50 -11.51
N THR A 141 -2.08 -23.05 -11.03
CA THR A 141 -1.71 -24.46 -11.29
C THR A 141 -2.18 -25.38 -10.19
N GLN A 142 -2.20 -24.90 -8.93
CA GLN A 142 -2.55 -25.74 -7.78
C GLN A 142 -4.06 -25.89 -7.58
N TYR A 143 -4.82 -24.80 -7.76
CA TYR A 143 -6.26 -24.72 -7.48
C TYR A 143 -7.03 -23.97 -8.58
N PRO A 144 -6.91 -24.35 -9.87
CA PRO A 144 -7.46 -23.57 -10.98
C PRO A 144 -8.98 -23.37 -10.88
N ARG A 145 -9.73 -24.36 -10.41
CA ARG A 145 -11.17 -24.23 -10.20
C ARG A 145 -11.51 -23.17 -9.16
N ARG A 146 -10.76 -23.10 -8.07
CA ARG A 146 -10.95 -22.08 -7.04
C ARG A 146 -10.64 -20.68 -7.58
N MET A 147 -9.62 -20.55 -8.40
CA MET A 147 -9.25 -19.27 -9.05
C MET A 147 -10.34 -18.79 -10.01
N MET A 148 -10.91 -19.69 -10.82
CA MET A 148 -12.05 -19.34 -11.68
C MET A 148 -13.28 -18.91 -10.86
N GLN A 149 -13.56 -19.58 -9.74
CA GLN A 149 -14.66 -19.22 -8.84
C GLN A 149 -14.46 -17.81 -8.25
N TRP A 150 -13.23 -17.47 -7.82
CA TRP A 150 -12.92 -16.12 -7.34
C TRP A 150 -13.11 -15.06 -8.41
N ARG A 151 -12.78 -15.35 -9.67
CA ARG A 151 -12.99 -14.43 -10.80
C ARG A 151 -14.47 -14.18 -11.05
N ALA A 152 -15.28 -15.23 -11.12
CA ALA A 152 -16.72 -15.09 -11.29
C ALA A 152 -17.37 -14.30 -10.15
N LEU A 153 -16.98 -14.59 -8.90
CA LEU A 153 -17.42 -13.84 -7.72
C LEU A 153 -17.00 -12.38 -7.78
N GLY A 154 -15.74 -12.10 -8.15
CA GLY A 154 -15.20 -10.74 -8.24
C GLY A 154 -15.97 -9.89 -9.24
N PHE A 155 -16.30 -10.44 -10.41
CA PHE A 155 -17.10 -9.75 -11.42
C PHE A 155 -18.52 -9.51 -10.92
N ALA A 156 -19.22 -10.55 -10.48
CA ALA A 156 -20.59 -10.43 -9.99
C ALA A 156 -20.71 -9.48 -8.80
N GLY A 157 -19.76 -9.55 -7.86
CA GLY A 157 -19.75 -8.68 -6.69
C GLY A 157 -19.58 -7.21 -7.04
N ARG A 158 -18.66 -6.88 -7.95
CA ARG A 158 -18.45 -5.50 -8.39
C ARG A 158 -19.62 -4.95 -9.20
N ASP A 159 -20.28 -5.78 -10.00
CA ASP A 159 -21.46 -5.33 -10.76
C ASP A 159 -22.63 -4.94 -9.84
N ILE A 160 -22.86 -5.71 -8.78
CA ILE A 160 -24.01 -5.53 -7.90
C ILE A 160 -23.72 -4.66 -6.70
N TYR A 161 -22.51 -4.74 -6.13
CA TYR A 161 -22.12 -4.10 -4.89
C TYR A 161 -20.97 -3.10 -5.04
N ALA A 162 -20.88 -2.41 -6.17
CA ALA A 162 -19.86 -1.39 -6.42
C ALA A 162 -19.84 -0.32 -5.32
N ASP A 163 -21.01 0.08 -4.83
CA ASP A 163 -21.23 1.04 -3.74
C ASP A 163 -20.68 0.57 -2.37
N ARG A 164 -20.71 -0.72 -2.10
CA ARG A 164 -20.16 -1.30 -0.86
C ARG A 164 -18.68 -1.63 -0.96
N LEU A 165 -18.27 -2.11 -2.12
CA LEU A 165 -16.89 -2.57 -2.36
C LEU A 165 -15.94 -1.41 -2.65
N ARG A 166 -16.46 -0.24 -3.07
CA ARG A 166 -15.70 1.02 -3.24
C ARG A 166 -14.38 0.85 -3.99
N GLY A 167 -14.36 -0.02 -4.99
CA GLY A 167 -13.20 -0.27 -5.81
C GLY A 167 -12.13 -1.18 -5.19
N ILE A 168 -12.41 -1.81 -4.03
CA ILE A 168 -11.47 -2.76 -3.44
C ILE A 168 -11.30 -3.99 -4.33
N TRP A 169 -10.07 -4.47 -4.44
CA TRP A 169 -9.71 -5.63 -5.24
C TRP A 169 -9.69 -6.90 -4.39
N ILE A 170 -9.91 -8.04 -5.04
CA ILE A 170 -9.59 -9.34 -4.42
C ILE A 170 -8.08 -9.56 -4.56
N ASP A 171 -7.43 -10.09 -3.53
CA ASP A 171 -5.98 -10.33 -3.49
C ASP A 171 -5.45 -11.11 -4.70
N HIS A 172 -6.18 -12.12 -5.15
CA HIS A 172 -5.81 -12.92 -6.32
C HIS A 172 -5.81 -12.11 -7.61
N GLU A 173 -6.77 -11.20 -7.78
CA GLU A 173 -6.82 -10.31 -8.94
C GLU A 173 -5.70 -9.29 -8.91
N ALA A 174 -5.47 -8.69 -7.74
CA ALA A 174 -4.40 -7.71 -7.55
C ALA A 174 -3.01 -8.29 -7.85
N ARG A 175 -2.76 -9.56 -7.49
CA ARG A 175 -1.51 -10.28 -7.82
C ARG A 175 -1.34 -10.61 -9.29
N ASP A 176 -2.44 -10.72 -10.01
CA ASP A 176 -2.41 -11.04 -11.44
C ASP A 176 -2.22 -9.80 -12.32
N MET A 177 -2.42 -8.60 -11.75
CA MET A 177 -2.15 -7.34 -12.44
C MET A 177 -0.66 -6.99 -12.41
N PRO A 178 -0.13 -6.34 -13.46
CA PRO A 178 1.21 -5.78 -13.42
C PRO A 178 1.30 -4.73 -12.30
N GLU A 179 2.49 -4.57 -11.74
CA GLU A 179 2.78 -3.45 -10.82
C GLU A 179 2.42 -2.12 -11.50
N GLU A 180 1.81 -1.21 -10.74
CA GLU A 180 1.58 0.13 -11.21
C GLU A 180 2.91 0.78 -11.54
N LYS A 181 3.08 1.14 -12.81
CA LYS A 181 4.20 2.00 -13.19
C LYS A 181 3.86 3.40 -12.72
N ASP A 182 4.77 3.99 -11.95
CA ASP A 182 4.69 5.43 -11.66
C ASP A 182 4.80 6.19 -12.98
N VAL A 183 3.66 6.67 -13.46
CA VAL A 183 3.56 7.50 -14.66
C VAL A 183 3.52 8.99 -14.31
N THR A 184 3.78 9.34 -13.03
CA THR A 184 3.93 10.73 -12.63
C THR A 184 5.03 11.36 -13.47
N PRO A 185 4.77 12.42 -14.25
CA PRO A 185 5.81 13.08 -15.01
C PRO A 185 6.91 13.50 -14.02
N GLN A 186 8.13 12.99 -14.19
CA GLN A 186 9.26 13.52 -13.46
C GLN A 186 9.35 15.00 -13.85
N GLN A 187 8.93 15.87 -12.95
CA GLN A 187 9.17 17.31 -13.09
C GLN A 187 10.68 17.46 -13.09
N THR A 188 11.25 17.61 -14.28
CA THR A 188 12.62 18.05 -14.44
C THR A 188 12.75 19.35 -13.65
N ALA A 189 13.76 19.43 -12.79
CA ALA A 189 14.04 20.48 -11.82
C ALA A 189 14.21 21.91 -12.39
N GLN A 190 13.54 22.24 -13.49
CA GLN A 190 13.61 23.56 -14.17
C GLN A 190 12.34 24.39 -14.08
N GLN A 191 11.31 23.98 -13.29
CA GLN A 191 10.13 24.80 -13.03
C GLN A 191 9.78 24.86 -11.53
N ALA A 192 10.77 25.12 -10.69
CA ALA A 192 10.54 25.56 -9.31
C ALA A 192 10.27 27.06 -9.30
N GLY A 193 9.08 27.47 -9.70
CA GLY A 193 8.75 28.88 -9.77
C GLY A 193 7.27 29.23 -9.89
N GLN A 194 6.34 28.35 -9.55
CA GLN A 194 4.91 28.70 -9.47
C GLN A 194 4.10 27.61 -8.75
N THR A 195 4.23 27.51 -7.42
CA THR A 195 3.30 26.72 -6.59
C THR A 195 2.93 27.45 -5.30
N ASP A 196 2.51 28.71 -5.43
CA ASP A 196 1.99 29.46 -4.28
C ASP A 196 0.47 29.62 -4.25
N THR A 197 -0.27 28.88 -5.10
CA THR A 197 -1.71 29.13 -5.23
C THR A 197 -2.60 28.22 -4.36
N LEU A 198 -2.11 27.04 -3.93
CA LEU A 198 -2.93 26.12 -3.13
C LEU A 198 -2.88 26.44 -1.63
N SER A 199 -1.73 26.90 -1.13
CA SER A 199 -1.56 27.29 0.28
C SER A 199 -2.37 28.52 0.66
N GLN A 200 -2.64 29.42 -0.30
CA GLN A 200 -3.47 30.61 -0.08
C GLN A 200 -4.97 30.33 -0.05
N VAL A 201 -5.44 29.24 -0.64
CA VAL A 201 -6.86 28.91 -0.71
C VAL A 201 -7.33 28.11 0.51
N LEU A 202 -6.47 27.37 1.20
CA LEU A 202 -6.84 26.49 2.32
C LEU A 202 -6.54 27.05 3.70
N GLY A 203 -5.95 28.26 3.82
CA GLY A 203 -5.87 29.03 5.07
C GLY A 203 -5.32 28.28 6.30
N GLY A 204 -4.44 27.31 6.10
CA GLY A 204 -3.82 26.54 7.17
C GLY A 204 -2.33 26.40 6.94
N GLU A 205 -1.52 26.98 7.83
CA GLU A 205 -0.11 26.67 7.95
C GLU A 205 0.06 25.17 8.28
N LEU A 206 0.35 24.36 7.26
CA LEU A 206 0.93 23.05 7.49
C LEU A 206 2.40 23.27 7.85
N MET A 207 2.70 23.28 9.13
CA MET A 207 4.05 23.04 9.61
C MET A 207 4.46 21.65 9.16
N GLU A 208 5.29 21.57 8.12
CA GLU A 208 6.13 20.40 7.90
C GLU A 208 7.11 20.31 9.08
N GLU A 209 6.77 19.56 10.11
CA GLU A 209 7.75 19.00 11.02
C GLU A 209 8.55 17.95 10.23
N ARG A 210 9.62 18.41 9.57
CA ARG A 210 10.71 17.51 9.16
C ARG A 210 11.31 16.95 10.43
N ALA A 211 11.33 15.64 10.54
CA ALA A 211 12.04 14.97 11.62
C ALA A 211 13.48 15.52 11.69
N PRO A 212 13.99 15.91 12.86
CA PRO A 212 15.32 16.50 13.02
C PRO A 212 16.45 15.63 12.45
N ASP A 213 16.26 14.32 12.42
CA ASP A 213 17.26 13.31 12.04
C ASP A 213 17.62 13.32 10.55
N ASP A 214 16.70 13.74 9.67
CA ASP A 214 16.96 13.76 8.22
C ASP A 214 17.84 14.97 7.81
N LEU A 215 17.84 16.04 8.59
CA LEU A 215 18.62 17.25 8.26
C LEU A 215 20.12 16.99 8.36
N PHE A 216 20.57 16.40 9.47
CA PHE A 216 21.98 16.08 9.68
C PHE A 216 22.50 15.03 8.68
N PHE A 217 21.72 13.99 8.43
CA PHE A 217 22.05 12.97 7.42
C PHE A 217 22.25 13.59 6.02
N ASN A 218 21.32 14.45 5.60
CA ASN A 218 21.40 15.10 4.28
C ASN A 218 22.59 16.06 4.18
N GLN A 219 22.90 16.78 5.26
CA GLN A 219 24.08 17.67 5.32
C GLN A 219 25.39 16.86 5.27
N ALA A 220 25.47 15.76 6.02
CA ALA A 220 26.63 14.88 6.03
C ALA A 220 26.86 14.20 4.68
N SER A 221 25.80 13.69 4.05
CA SER A 221 25.85 13.09 2.72
C SER A 221 26.33 14.07 1.65
N LYS A 222 25.82 15.30 1.70
CA LYS A 222 26.26 16.37 0.80
C LYS A 222 27.72 16.75 1.04
N ALA A 223 28.12 16.89 2.30
CA ALA A 223 29.52 17.21 2.65
C ALA A 223 30.50 16.16 2.13
N ILE A 224 30.17 14.85 2.24
CA ILE A 224 30.97 13.78 1.64
C ILE A 224 31.09 13.93 0.13
N SER A 225 29.97 14.24 -0.55
CA SER A 225 29.98 14.36 -2.02
C SER A 225 30.80 15.55 -2.52
N ASP A 226 30.83 16.64 -1.76
CA ASP A 226 31.50 17.89 -2.10
C ASP A 226 33.04 17.84 -1.84
N CYS A 227 33.55 16.86 -1.06
CA CYS A 227 34.99 16.72 -0.78
C CYS A 227 35.81 16.47 -2.03
N LYS A 228 36.93 17.20 -2.17
CA LYS A 228 37.84 17.11 -3.31
C LYS A 228 39.17 16.42 -2.99
N ASN A 229 39.52 16.33 -1.72
CA ASN A 229 40.78 15.72 -1.26
C ASN A 229 40.57 14.91 0.03
N LEU A 230 41.62 14.19 0.46
CA LEU A 230 41.58 13.32 1.64
C LEU A 230 41.48 14.10 2.95
N ASP A 231 42.03 15.32 3.02
CA ASP A 231 42.01 16.13 4.23
C ASP A 231 40.59 16.63 4.53
N GLU A 232 39.89 17.14 3.52
CA GLU A 232 38.47 17.51 3.61
C GLU A 232 37.59 16.30 4.00
N LEU A 233 37.88 15.12 3.44
CA LEU A 233 37.13 13.90 3.73
C LEU A 233 37.37 13.44 5.17
N ALA A 234 38.56 13.69 5.76
CA ALA A 234 38.88 13.41 7.15
C ALA A 234 38.13 14.37 8.11
N GLU A 235 38.06 15.66 7.75
CA GLU A 235 37.28 16.64 8.53
C GLU A 235 35.79 16.29 8.57
N VAL A 236 35.20 15.94 7.43
CA VAL A 236 33.79 15.51 7.34
C VAL A 236 33.56 14.23 8.16
N SER A 237 34.52 13.29 8.18
CA SER A 237 34.43 12.08 9.00
C SER A 237 34.39 12.41 10.51
N ASN A 238 35.14 13.42 10.96
CA ASN A 238 35.10 13.86 12.36
C ASN A 238 33.76 14.48 12.71
N LEU A 239 33.21 15.35 11.85
CA LEU A 239 31.86 15.92 12.05
C LEU A 239 30.77 14.86 12.12
N ILE A 240 30.83 13.84 11.28
CA ILE A 240 29.86 12.72 11.29
C ILE A 240 29.98 11.93 12.62
N ASN A 241 31.21 11.73 13.12
CA ASN A 241 31.41 11.02 14.38
C ASN A 241 30.90 11.82 15.58
N GLU A 242 31.01 13.14 15.56
CA GLU A 242 30.47 14.03 16.62
C GLU A 242 28.95 14.03 16.63
N GLY A 243 28.29 14.04 15.44
CA GLY A 243 26.82 13.99 15.29
C GLY A 243 26.23 12.59 15.24
N LYS A 244 27.01 11.53 15.53
CA LYS A 244 26.56 10.15 15.38
C LYS A 244 25.32 9.78 16.22
N SER A 245 25.09 10.46 17.33
CA SER A 245 23.89 10.28 18.17
C SER A 245 22.60 10.77 17.54
N GLU A 246 22.68 11.56 16.49
CA GLU A 246 21.53 12.12 15.73
C GLU A 246 21.16 11.25 14.53
N LEU A 247 21.91 10.16 14.27
CA LEU A 247 21.75 9.27 13.13
C LEU A 247 21.24 7.90 13.55
N THR A 248 20.35 7.33 12.75
CA THR A 248 19.95 5.93 12.90
C THR A 248 21.06 4.99 12.43
N ASP A 249 21.02 3.71 12.86
CA ASP A 249 22.02 2.71 12.47
C ASP A 249 22.10 2.54 10.94
N ASN A 250 20.96 2.60 10.25
CA ASN A 250 20.90 2.53 8.78
C ASN A 250 21.54 3.75 8.11
N GLN A 251 21.28 4.95 8.61
CA GLN A 251 21.89 6.19 8.11
C GLN A 251 23.40 6.20 8.31
N ASN A 252 23.88 5.71 9.47
CA ASN A 252 25.30 5.55 9.74
C ASN A 252 25.98 4.60 8.76
N GLU A 253 25.33 3.50 8.40
CA GLU A 253 25.85 2.53 7.43
C GLU A 253 25.92 3.14 6.03
N GLN A 254 24.89 3.85 5.61
CA GLN A 254 24.85 4.55 4.31
C GLN A 254 25.95 5.62 4.20
N LEU A 255 26.17 6.44 5.24
CA LEU A 255 27.23 7.43 5.23
C LEU A 255 28.63 6.80 5.17
N ARG A 256 28.84 5.64 5.82
CA ARG A 256 30.09 4.88 5.75
C ARG A 256 30.35 4.34 4.34
N GLU A 257 29.33 3.87 3.66
CA GLU A 257 29.47 3.39 2.27
C GLU A 257 29.79 4.55 1.31
N GLN A 258 29.08 5.67 1.44
CA GLN A 258 29.36 6.88 0.66
C GLN A 258 30.78 7.40 0.90
N TRP A 259 31.24 7.41 2.14
CA TRP A 259 32.60 7.83 2.51
C TRP A 259 33.65 6.91 1.89
N LYS A 260 33.45 5.59 1.92
CA LYS A 260 34.38 4.62 1.30
C LYS A 260 34.47 4.82 -0.21
N ALA A 261 33.32 4.94 -0.88
CA ALA A 261 33.28 5.17 -2.32
C ALA A 261 33.96 6.48 -2.70
N LYS A 262 33.76 7.56 -1.94
CA LYS A 262 34.40 8.84 -2.18
C LYS A 262 35.91 8.79 -1.95
N LYS A 263 36.35 8.08 -0.92
CA LYS A 263 37.77 7.87 -0.65
C LYS A 263 38.48 7.14 -1.80
N GLU A 264 37.87 6.08 -2.32
CA GLU A 264 38.38 5.37 -3.49
C GLU A 264 38.46 6.27 -4.72
N TRP A 265 37.42 7.10 -4.94
CA TRP A 265 37.40 8.06 -6.03
C TRP A 265 38.53 9.10 -5.91
N VAL A 266 38.74 9.68 -4.73
CA VAL A 266 39.84 10.64 -4.48
C VAL A 266 41.19 9.98 -4.67
N LEU A 267 41.38 8.73 -4.21
CA LEU A 267 42.63 8.00 -4.35
C LEU A 267 42.92 7.56 -5.80
N SER A 268 41.90 7.38 -6.63
CA SER A 268 42.04 7.01 -8.04
C SER A 268 42.54 8.16 -8.93
N GLY A 269 42.71 9.36 -8.38
CA GLY A 269 43.21 10.52 -9.09
C GLY A 269 42.24 11.10 -10.14
N ALA A 270 40.95 10.77 -10.06
CA ALA A 270 39.92 11.28 -10.97
C ALA A 270 39.65 12.79 -10.79
N ASN A 271 40.47 13.48 -9.99
CA ASN A 271 40.45 14.94 -9.77
C ASN A 271 41.41 15.69 -10.70
N LEU A 272 41.89 15.06 -11.77
CA LEU A 272 42.64 15.82 -12.77
C LEU A 272 41.64 16.59 -13.62
N GLU A 273 41.63 17.88 -13.38
CA GLU A 273 40.95 18.95 -14.10
C GLU A 273 40.99 18.68 -15.60
N THR A 274 39.83 18.60 -16.21
CA THR A 274 39.69 18.82 -17.65
C THR A 274 39.42 20.30 -17.90
N ASP A 275 40.40 21.13 -17.60
CA ASP A 275 40.56 22.41 -18.29
C ASP A 275 41.52 22.16 -19.46
N ASP A 276 41.13 22.66 -20.63
CA ASP A 276 41.84 22.67 -21.91
C ASP A 276 41.60 21.48 -22.85
N VAL A 277 40.48 21.59 -23.59
CA VAL A 277 40.48 21.12 -25.01
C VAL A 277 40.25 22.35 -25.89
N PRO A 278 41.26 22.82 -26.64
CA PRO A 278 41.06 23.84 -27.66
C PRO A 278 40.31 23.22 -28.85
N PHE A 279 39.27 23.91 -29.27
CA PHE A 279 38.63 23.65 -30.56
C PHE A 279 39.60 23.99 -31.70
N GLU A 280 39.87 23.02 -32.56
CA GLU A 280 40.12 23.23 -33.99
C GLU A 280 39.02 22.56 -34.81
#